data_2b230d3c031d759f31bb6105f9c01ee6
#
_entry.id   2b230d3c031d759f31bb6105f9c01ee6
#
_cell.length_a   1.000
_cell.length_b   1.000
_cell.length_c   1.000
_cell.angle_alpha   90.00
_cell.angle_beta   90.00
_cell.angle_gamma   90.00
#
_symmetry.space_group_name_H-M   'P 1'
#
loop_
_entity.id
_entity.type
_entity.pdbx_description
1 polymer ?
#
loop_
_entity_poly.entity_id
_entity_poly.type
_entity_poly.pdbx_seq_one_letter_code
_entity_poly.pdbx_strand_id
1 'polypeptide(L)'
;MGTFRPVFPVLLVMFAMLLTACSGDATPPRDLLLSPDDFPRSGVTETSRETGESNKYEPAVQVELTSLDFTVIESLVLFESVNLALALLSEIKQDQLSQGVDAHPVDGFDANSGVLADRLHGEDASTLFFVEGRALVRISLSGVDHAELVWDVARLAREKSG
;
A
#
# COMPACT_ATOMS: atom_id res chain seq x y z
N MET A 1 -76.16 10.45 23.67
CA MET A 1 -76.18 9.20 22.89
C MET A 1 -75.37 9.42 21.65
N GLY A 2 -74.22 8.86 21.52
CA GLY A 2 -73.34 9.01 20.40
C GLY A 2 -71.96 8.51 20.73
N THR A 3 -71.76 7.22 20.55
CA THR A 3 -70.52 6.50 20.77
C THR A 3 -69.51 6.83 19.71
N PHE A 4 -68.44 7.51 20.07
CA PHE A 4 -67.24 7.65 19.21
C PHE A 4 -66.24 6.54 19.58
N ARG A 5 -66.01 5.67 18.65
CA ARG A 5 -64.91 4.71 18.68
C ARG A 5 -63.68 5.34 18.06
N PRO A 6 -62.52 5.33 18.68
CA PRO A 6 -61.27 5.59 17.97
C PRO A 6 -60.75 4.30 17.40
N VAL A 7 -60.60 4.26 16.09
CA VAL A 7 -59.82 3.28 15.36
C VAL A 7 -58.55 3.96 14.92
N PHE A 8 -57.44 3.45 15.32
CA PHE A 8 -56.11 3.36 14.75
C PHE A 8 -55.02 3.50 15.81
N PRO A 9 -54.32 2.41 15.99
CA PRO A 9 -52.89 2.49 15.87
C PRO A 9 -52.31 1.22 15.24
N VAL A 10 -52.06 1.22 13.99
CA VAL A 10 -51.22 0.22 13.33
C VAL A 10 -50.56 0.86 12.14
N LEU A 11 -49.45 1.52 12.34
CA LEU A 11 -48.42 1.72 11.29
C LEU A 11 -47.17 2.37 11.88
N LEU A 12 -46.52 1.69 12.79
CA LEU A 12 -45.21 2.12 13.27
C LEU A 12 -44.34 0.94 13.61
N VAL A 13 -44.31 -0.02 12.69
CA VAL A 13 -43.32 -1.11 12.73
C VAL A 13 -43.01 -1.45 11.29
N MET A 14 -42.01 -0.83 10.72
CA MET A 14 -41.22 -1.33 9.59
C MET A 14 -40.31 -0.26 9.00
N PHE A 15 -39.38 0.27 9.80
CA PHE A 15 -38.24 0.99 9.24
C PHE A 15 -36.98 0.82 10.09
N ALA A 16 -36.80 -0.38 10.58
CA ALA A 16 -35.61 -0.74 11.35
C ALA A 16 -34.98 -2.02 10.82
N MET A 17 -34.78 -2.09 9.52
CA MET A 17 -33.92 -3.10 8.90
C MET A 17 -33.46 -2.55 7.58
N LEU A 18 -32.21 -2.15 7.53
CA LEU A 18 -31.30 -2.09 6.40
C LEU A 18 -30.13 -1.16 6.69
N LEU A 19 -29.55 -1.32 7.86
CA LEU A 19 -28.17 -0.93 8.10
C LEU A 19 -27.37 -2.23 8.35
N THR A 20 -27.46 -3.17 7.43
CA THR A 20 -26.35 -4.08 7.22
C THR A 20 -25.28 -3.22 6.57
N ALA A 21 -24.47 -2.58 7.40
CA ALA A 21 -23.19 -2.09 6.99
C ALA A 21 -22.50 -3.25 6.28
N CYS A 22 -22.20 -3.07 5.00
CA CYS A 22 -21.15 -3.82 4.34
C CYS A 22 -19.83 -3.42 5.03
N SER A 23 -19.56 -4.01 6.17
CA SER A 23 -18.18 -4.21 6.62
C SER A 23 -17.63 -5.31 5.71
N GLY A 24 -17.33 -4.99 4.47
CA GLY A 24 -16.37 -5.77 3.73
C GLY A 24 -15.12 -5.76 4.62
N ASP A 25 -14.69 -6.94 5.06
CA ASP A 25 -13.46 -7.08 5.82
C ASP A 25 -12.36 -6.46 4.96
N ALA A 26 -11.94 -5.23 5.34
CA ALA A 26 -10.85 -4.57 4.65
C ALA A 26 -9.62 -5.44 4.85
N THR A 27 -8.98 -5.84 3.75
CA THR A 27 -7.75 -6.63 3.81
C THR A 27 -6.76 -5.92 4.73
N PRO A 28 -6.26 -6.59 5.77
CA PRO A 28 -5.28 -5.99 6.67
C PRO A 28 -4.05 -5.51 5.87
N PRO A 29 -3.47 -4.35 6.18
CA PRO A 29 -2.31 -3.82 5.44
C PRO A 29 -1.14 -4.80 5.34
N ARG A 30 -0.99 -5.65 6.36
CA ARG A 30 0.04 -6.70 6.40
C ARG A 30 -0.13 -7.75 5.28
N ASP A 31 -1.36 -8.03 4.87
CA ASP A 31 -1.68 -9.03 3.84
C ASP A 31 -1.53 -8.45 2.42
N LEU A 32 -1.36 -7.12 2.32
CA LEU A 32 -1.08 -6.41 1.07
C LEU A 32 0.40 -6.42 0.70
N LEU A 33 1.30 -6.82 1.63
CA LEU A 33 2.73 -6.90 1.38
C LEU A 33 3.09 -8.15 0.58
N LEU A 34 4.18 -8.06 -0.16
CA LEU A 34 4.82 -9.20 -0.84
C LEU A 34 5.11 -10.36 0.11
N SER A 35 5.21 -11.54 -0.44
CA SER A 35 5.52 -12.80 0.24
C SER A 35 6.41 -13.67 -0.65
N PRO A 36 7.06 -14.71 -0.13
CA PRO A 36 7.84 -15.63 -0.94
C PRO A 36 7.06 -16.27 -2.10
N ASP A 37 5.74 -16.43 -1.94
CA ASP A 37 4.88 -17.03 -2.97
C ASP A 37 4.74 -16.15 -4.22
N ASP A 38 4.98 -14.84 -4.10
CA ASP A 38 4.98 -13.91 -5.22
C ASP A 38 6.23 -14.05 -6.11
N PHE A 39 7.22 -14.82 -5.65
CA PHE A 39 8.50 -15.08 -6.35
C PHE A 39 8.71 -16.59 -6.63
N PRO A 40 7.80 -17.23 -7.36
CA PRO A 40 7.92 -18.65 -7.64
C PRO A 40 9.20 -18.93 -8.44
N ARG A 41 10.10 -19.77 -7.96
CA ARG A 41 11.39 -20.18 -8.54
C ARG A 41 12.63 -19.35 -8.14
N SER A 42 12.48 -18.29 -7.33
CA SER A 42 13.62 -17.45 -6.95
C SER A 42 14.29 -17.85 -5.64
N GLY A 43 13.74 -18.87 -4.94
CA GLY A 43 14.27 -19.28 -3.63
C GLY A 43 14.21 -18.16 -2.58
N VAL A 44 13.25 -17.25 -2.72
CA VAL A 44 13.03 -16.14 -1.81
C VAL A 44 12.53 -16.64 -0.47
N THR A 45 13.05 -16.07 0.60
CA THR A 45 12.62 -16.32 1.98
C THR A 45 12.28 -15.00 2.67
N GLU A 46 11.27 -15.02 3.52
CA GLU A 46 10.94 -13.88 4.38
C GLU A 46 11.89 -13.87 5.58
N THR A 47 12.63 -12.78 5.75
CA THR A 47 13.58 -12.59 6.85
C THR A 47 12.98 -11.76 7.99
N SER A 48 12.06 -10.84 7.67
CA SER A 48 11.28 -10.10 8.67
C SER A 48 9.94 -9.65 8.11
N ARG A 49 8.95 -9.48 9.02
CA ARG A 49 7.67 -8.82 8.74
C ARG A 49 7.23 -8.06 9.99
N GLU A 50 7.24 -6.75 9.89
CA GLU A 50 7.05 -5.87 11.03
C GLU A 50 5.88 -4.90 10.82
N THR A 51 5.31 -4.45 11.93
CA THR A 51 4.40 -3.31 11.96
C THR A 51 5.09 -2.21 12.74
N GLY A 52 5.45 -1.13 12.06
CA GLY A 52 6.08 0.04 12.67
C GLY A 52 5.03 1.03 13.17
N GLU A 53 5.34 1.74 14.25
CA GLU A 53 4.57 2.91 14.64
C GLU A 53 4.99 4.10 13.77
N SER A 54 4.04 4.67 13.05
CA SER A 54 4.25 5.95 12.38
C SER A 54 3.76 7.08 13.30
N ASN A 55 4.65 7.97 13.70
CA ASN A 55 4.27 9.12 14.53
C ASN A 55 3.42 10.18 13.80
N LYS A 56 3.24 10.07 12.51
CA LYS A 56 2.60 11.10 11.67
C LYS A 56 1.52 10.55 10.74
N TYR A 57 1.51 9.26 10.46
CA TYR A 57 0.63 8.59 9.52
C TYR A 57 0.10 7.28 10.13
N GLU A 58 -0.80 6.60 9.42
CA GLU A 58 -1.21 5.23 9.76
C GLU A 58 0.01 4.31 9.96
N PRO A 59 -0.11 3.24 10.76
CA PRO A 59 1.01 2.35 11.00
C PRO A 59 1.59 1.83 9.68
N ALA A 60 2.89 1.98 9.50
CA ALA A 60 3.59 1.37 8.38
C ALA A 60 3.76 -0.12 8.64
N VAL A 61 3.47 -0.93 7.63
CA VAL A 61 3.83 -2.35 7.63
C VAL A 61 5.00 -2.56 6.69
N GLN A 62 5.89 -3.47 7.04
CA GLN A 62 7.10 -3.74 6.28
C GLN A 62 7.38 -5.23 6.20
N VAL A 63 7.93 -5.66 5.07
CA VAL A 63 8.49 -7.00 4.89
C VAL A 63 9.88 -6.89 4.30
N GLU A 64 10.77 -7.77 4.73
CA GLU A 64 12.06 -8.02 4.10
C GLU A 64 12.10 -9.44 3.55
N LEU A 65 12.40 -9.53 2.26
CA LEU A 65 12.50 -10.77 1.52
C LEU A 65 13.91 -10.87 0.92
N THR A 66 14.54 -12.03 1.06
CA THR A 66 15.92 -12.25 0.60
C THR A 66 16.03 -13.53 -0.24
N SER A 67 16.81 -13.47 -1.30
CA SER A 67 17.25 -14.60 -2.13
C SER A 67 18.77 -14.61 -2.22
N LEU A 68 19.31 -15.49 -3.08
CA LEU A 68 20.74 -15.49 -3.39
C LEU A 68 21.17 -14.27 -4.22
N ASP A 69 20.24 -13.71 -5.01
CA ASP A 69 20.55 -12.72 -6.03
C ASP A 69 20.14 -11.29 -5.62
N PHE A 70 19.18 -11.16 -4.69
CA PHE A 70 18.67 -9.87 -4.27
C PHE A 70 18.07 -9.89 -2.84
N THR A 71 18.01 -8.73 -2.25
CA THR A 71 17.20 -8.43 -1.05
C THR A 71 16.25 -7.30 -1.38
N VAL A 72 14.96 -7.45 -1.03
CA VAL A 72 13.94 -6.42 -1.15
C VAL A 72 13.33 -6.09 0.20
N ILE A 73 13.19 -4.80 0.48
CA ILE A 73 12.35 -4.29 1.57
C ILE A 73 11.18 -3.56 0.93
N GLU A 74 9.97 -4.05 1.22
CA GLU A 74 8.74 -3.35 0.93
C GLU A 74 8.17 -2.75 2.21
N SER A 75 7.80 -1.47 2.13
CA SER A 75 7.06 -0.77 3.19
C SER A 75 5.78 -0.18 2.62
N LEU A 76 4.68 -0.34 3.34
CA LEU A 76 3.36 0.13 2.93
C LEU A 76 2.73 0.95 4.06
N VAL A 77 2.20 2.11 3.70
CA VAL A 77 1.36 2.96 4.58
C VAL A 77 0.00 3.11 3.93
N LEU A 78 -1.05 2.74 4.65
CA LEU A 78 -2.43 2.89 4.18
C LEU A 78 -3.02 4.21 4.73
N PHE A 79 -3.48 5.07 3.84
CA PHE A 79 -4.07 6.37 4.19
C PHE A 79 -5.60 6.31 4.23
N GLU A 80 -6.21 7.28 4.89
CA GLU A 80 -7.68 7.45 4.90
C GLU A 80 -8.23 7.74 3.49
N SER A 81 -7.43 8.37 2.62
CA SER A 81 -7.82 8.70 1.25
C SER A 81 -6.65 8.67 0.27
N VAL A 82 -6.96 8.44 -1.01
CA VAL A 82 -6.01 8.53 -2.14
C VAL A 82 -5.32 9.89 -2.18
N ASN A 83 -6.05 10.98 -1.90
CA ASN A 83 -5.49 12.32 -1.94
C ASN A 83 -4.38 12.53 -0.91
N LEU A 84 -4.50 11.93 0.27
CA LEU A 84 -3.45 12.00 1.31
C LEU A 84 -2.21 11.20 0.89
N ALA A 85 -2.38 10.02 0.31
CA ALA A 85 -1.27 9.23 -0.22
C ALA A 85 -0.52 9.99 -1.34
N LEU A 86 -1.26 10.58 -2.28
CA LEU A 86 -0.70 11.39 -3.38
C LEU A 86 -0.02 12.67 -2.88
N ALA A 87 -0.55 13.31 -1.84
CA ALA A 87 0.07 14.49 -1.24
C ALA A 87 1.45 14.16 -0.66
N LEU A 88 1.57 13.05 0.08
CA LEU A 88 2.86 12.61 0.60
C LEU A 88 3.82 12.18 -0.52
N LEU A 89 3.34 11.45 -1.53
CA LEU A 89 4.17 11.13 -2.71
C LEU A 89 4.69 12.39 -3.39
N SER A 90 3.86 13.45 -3.48
CA SER A 90 4.28 14.73 -4.06
C SER A 90 5.40 15.39 -3.26
N GLU A 91 5.37 15.34 -1.92
CA GLU A 91 6.43 15.83 -1.06
C GLU A 91 7.74 15.02 -1.29
N ILE A 92 7.64 13.69 -1.35
CA ILE A 92 8.77 12.80 -1.64
C ILE A 92 9.38 13.15 -3.01
N LYS A 93 8.54 13.29 -4.04
CA LYS A 93 9.01 13.66 -5.40
C LYS A 93 9.74 14.99 -5.42
N GLN A 94 9.27 16.00 -4.70
CA GLN A 94 9.94 17.30 -4.63
C GLN A 94 11.31 17.20 -3.94
N ASP A 95 11.41 16.41 -2.89
CA ASP A 95 12.68 16.17 -2.21
C ASP A 95 13.67 15.45 -3.13
N GLN A 96 13.23 14.38 -3.78
CA GLN A 96 14.07 13.63 -4.73
C GLN A 96 14.47 14.43 -5.95
N LEU A 97 13.58 15.28 -6.50
CA LEU A 97 13.92 16.19 -7.59
C LEU A 97 15.06 17.13 -7.19
N SER A 98 15.09 17.61 -5.94
CA SER A 98 16.19 18.43 -5.42
C SER A 98 17.52 17.69 -5.37
N GLN A 99 17.50 16.36 -5.35
CA GLN A 99 18.65 15.45 -5.38
C GLN A 99 19.00 15.00 -6.82
N GLY A 100 18.31 15.51 -7.82
CA GLY A 100 18.55 15.17 -9.23
C GLY A 100 17.83 13.93 -9.72
N VAL A 101 16.91 13.38 -8.95
CA VAL A 101 16.03 12.25 -9.34
C VAL A 101 14.77 12.82 -9.98
N ASP A 102 14.50 12.44 -11.21
CA ASP A 102 13.30 12.84 -11.95
C ASP A 102 12.41 11.62 -12.20
N ALA A 103 11.11 11.77 -11.89
CA ALA A 103 10.13 10.75 -12.13
C ALA A 103 9.64 10.79 -13.57
N HIS A 104 9.91 9.73 -14.30
CA HIS A 104 9.34 9.52 -15.62
C HIS A 104 8.13 8.59 -15.52
N PRO A 105 7.02 8.88 -16.23
CA PRO A 105 5.91 7.93 -16.32
C PRO A 105 6.41 6.59 -16.87
N VAL A 106 6.06 5.53 -16.18
CA VAL A 106 6.30 4.15 -16.59
C VAL A 106 4.95 3.45 -16.65
N ASP A 107 4.75 2.57 -17.61
CA ASP A 107 3.48 1.88 -17.81
C ASP A 107 2.92 1.31 -16.49
N GLY A 108 1.74 1.82 -16.12
CA GLY A 108 1.09 1.54 -14.84
C GLY A 108 1.64 2.27 -13.61
N PHE A 109 2.65 3.16 -13.74
CA PHE A 109 3.27 3.91 -12.64
C PHE A 109 3.36 5.41 -12.89
N ASP A 110 2.30 6.02 -13.41
CA ASP A 110 2.27 7.47 -13.66
C ASP A 110 2.46 8.29 -12.37
N ALA A 111 2.04 7.73 -11.22
CA ALA A 111 2.26 8.29 -9.89
C ALA A 111 3.42 7.57 -9.17
N ASN A 112 4.64 7.71 -9.66
CA ASN A 112 5.86 7.22 -9.00
C ASN A 112 6.81 8.35 -8.65
N SER A 113 7.82 8.07 -7.80
CA SER A 113 8.83 9.05 -7.39
C SER A 113 10.09 9.06 -8.27
N GLY A 114 10.19 8.16 -9.24
CA GLY A 114 11.45 7.84 -9.89
C GLY A 114 12.32 6.91 -9.05
N VAL A 115 13.36 6.34 -9.68
CA VAL A 115 14.28 5.41 -9.01
C VAL A 115 15.44 6.19 -8.40
N LEU A 116 15.53 6.15 -7.08
CA LEU A 116 16.63 6.75 -6.31
C LEU A 116 17.73 5.72 -6.08
N ALA A 117 18.98 6.08 -6.36
CA ALA A 117 20.14 5.33 -5.90
C ALA A 117 20.23 5.40 -4.36
N ASP A 118 20.31 4.26 -3.70
CA ASP A 118 20.25 4.12 -2.25
C ASP A 118 21.24 3.04 -1.78
N ARG A 119 21.23 2.73 -0.50
CA ARG A 119 21.99 1.62 0.08
C ARG A 119 21.12 0.79 1.01
N LEU A 120 21.16 -0.51 0.83
CA LEU A 120 20.47 -1.49 1.66
C LEU A 120 21.49 -2.45 2.25
N HIS A 121 21.56 -2.52 3.58
CA HIS A 121 22.54 -3.34 4.31
C HIS A 121 24.02 -3.11 3.89
N GLY A 122 24.33 -1.91 3.37
CA GLY A 122 25.66 -1.53 2.93
C GLY A 122 25.97 -1.85 1.45
N GLU A 123 25.05 -2.47 0.76
CA GLU A 123 25.11 -2.73 -0.69
C GLU A 123 24.40 -1.62 -1.48
N ASP A 124 24.78 -1.42 -2.73
CA ASP A 124 24.10 -0.49 -3.61
C ASP A 124 22.68 -1.00 -3.88
N ALA A 125 21.73 -0.08 -3.85
CA ALA A 125 20.31 -0.38 -3.96
C ALA A 125 19.58 0.65 -4.81
N SER A 126 18.39 0.30 -5.25
CA SER A 126 17.42 1.17 -5.89
C SER A 126 16.18 1.29 -5.02
N THR A 127 15.71 2.51 -4.80
CA THR A 127 14.48 2.79 -4.05
C THR A 127 13.47 3.50 -4.93
N LEU A 128 12.23 3.06 -4.88
CA LEU A 128 11.08 3.59 -5.61
C LEU A 128 9.89 3.75 -4.68
N PHE A 129 9.15 4.85 -4.83
CA PHE A 129 7.86 5.06 -4.18
C PHE A 129 6.76 5.16 -5.24
N PHE A 130 5.59 4.59 -4.94
CA PHE A 130 4.39 4.76 -5.76
C PHE A 130 3.14 4.73 -4.90
N VAL A 131 2.02 5.17 -5.46
CA VAL A 131 0.70 5.10 -4.84
C VAL A 131 -0.16 4.13 -5.64
N GLU A 132 -0.80 3.20 -4.94
CA GLU A 132 -1.87 2.36 -5.47
C GLU A 132 -3.09 2.47 -4.56
N GLY A 133 -4.22 2.94 -5.11
CA GLY A 133 -5.38 3.25 -4.29
C GLY A 133 -5.04 4.20 -3.13
N ARG A 134 -5.25 3.76 -1.89
CA ARG A 134 -4.92 4.51 -0.66
C ARG A 134 -3.55 4.16 -0.08
N ALA A 135 -2.85 3.20 -0.69
CA ALA A 135 -1.55 2.76 -0.22
C ALA A 135 -0.42 3.60 -0.85
N LEU A 136 0.49 4.10 -0.03
CA LEU A 136 1.81 4.54 -0.45
C LEU A 136 2.77 3.38 -0.19
N VAL A 137 3.42 2.92 -1.24
CA VAL A 137 4.35 1.81 -1.21
C VAL A 137 5.75 2.30 -1.50
N ARG A 138 6.72 1.84 -0.70
CA ARG A 138 8.14 1.98 -0.94
C ARG A 138 8.74 0.61 -1.22
N ILE A 139 9.48 0.50 -2.30
CA ILE A 139 10.32 -0.67 -2.60
C ILE A 139 11.78 -0.24 -2.54
N SER A 140 12.59 -0.91 -1.74
CA SER A 140 14.06 -0.78 -1.76
C SER A 140 14.64 -2.15 -2.09
N LEU A 141 15.48 -2.21 -3.13
CA LEU A 141 16.01 -3.46 -3.65
C LEU A 141 17.52 -3.35 -3.88
N SER A 142 18.28 -4.28 -3.32
CA SER A 142 19.72 -4.47 -3.58
C SER A 142 19.99 -5.79 -4.26
N GLY A 143 21.14 -5.93 -4.87
CA GLY A 143 21.60 -7.17 -5.56
C GLY A 143 21.85 -6.95 -7.04
N VAL A 144 21.89 -8.06 -7.79
CA VAL A 144 22.18 -8.04 -9.23
C VAL A 144 21.03 -7.36 -9.98
N ASP A 145 21.35 -6.43 -10.88
CA ASP A 145 20.42 -5.72 -11.75
C ASP A 145 19.30 -4.96 -10.98
N HIS A 146 19.58 -4.51 -9.75
CA HIS A 146 18.60 -3.88 -8.86
C HIS A 146 17.88 -2.70 -9.49
N ALA A 147 18.52 -1.93 -10.37
CA ALA A 147 17.92 -0.76 -11.02
C ALA A 147 16.80 -1.12 -12.01
N GLU A 148 16.88 -2.29 -12.64
CA GLU A 148 15.85 -2.83 -13.55
C GLU A 148 14.84 -3.68 -12.80
N LEU A 149 15.31 -4.54 -11.90
CA LEU A 149 14.50 -5.48 -11.14
C LEU A 149 13.51 -4.76 -10.19
N VAL A 150 13.86 -3.56 -9.69
CA VAL A 150 12.97 -2.77 -8.82
C VAL A 150 11.60 -2.51 -9.47
N TRP A 151 11.53 -2.36 -10.80
CA TRP A 151 10.28 -2.16 -11.51
C TRP A 151 9.41 -3.42 -11.57
N ASP A 152 10.03 -4.59 -11.74
CA ASP A 152 9.31 -5.86 -11.74
C ASP A 152 8.74 -6.17 -10.36
N VAL A 153 9.52 -5.94 -9.32
CA VAL A 153 9.08 -6.07 -7.93
C VAL A 153 7.95 -5.08 -7.61
N ALA A 154 8.07 -3.83 -8.07
CA ALA A 154 7.02 -2.84 -7.88
C ALA A 154 5.71 -3.22 -8.58
N ARG A 155 5.75 -3.88 -9.76
CA ARG A 155 4.54 -4.39 -10.42
C ARG A 155 3.84 -5.46 -9.58
N LEU A 156 4.60 -6.40 -9.00
CA LEU A 156 4.06 -7.41 -8.09
C LEU A 156 3.42 -6.76 -6.84
N ALA A 157 4.12 -5.82 -6.22
CA ALA A 157 3.61 -5.09 -5.05
C ALA A 157 2.34 -4.30 -5.38
N ARG A 158 2.28 -3.66 -6.56
CA ARG A 158 1.10 -2.93 -7.01
C ARG A 158 -0.11 -3.84 -7.21
N GLU A 159 0.05 -4.99 -7.86
CA GLU A 159 -1.02 -5.96 -8.06
C GLU A 159 -1.59 -6.47 -6.74
N LYS A 160 -0.77 -6.53 -5.70
CA LYS A 160 -1.16 -7.01 -4.38
C LYS A 160 -1.78 -5.94 -3.48
N SER A 161 -1.39 -4.68 -3.66
CA SER A 161 -1.88 -3.54 -2.87
C SER A 161 -3.13 -2.86 -3.45
N GLY A 162 -3.51 -3.18 -4.70
CA GLY A 162 -4.72 -2.69 -5.40
C GLY A 162 -5.89 -3.62 -5.23
#